data_e752b1e6908e7852b6eced655ddfb568
#
_entry.id   e752b1e6908e7852b6eced655ddfb568
#
_cell.length_a   1.000
_cell.length_b   1.000
_cell.length_c   1.000
_cell.angle_alpha   90.00
_cell.angle_beta   90.00
_cell.angle_gamma   90.00
#
_symmetry.space_group_name_H-M   'P 1'
#
loop_
_entity.id
_entity.type
_entity.pdbx_description
1 polymer ?
#
loop_
_entity_poly.entity_id
_entity_poly.type
_entity_poly.pdbx_seq_one_letter_code
_entity_poly.pdbx_strand_id
1 'polypeptide(L)'
;MKLPESVKPTYGFVTKDREYAKYLMDSVKNQNKKRGNVIIRQINSANGIEYILKDGTRLVWVKPNKYAKGYRFAKLWIDFVTCDLEILQNVILPSAIFADKEDIKIVQSNNQKDFSLFELIEHLKKFAYVYGDVKVKKSDGDFGQDDVTLIFECNGEIIIGY
;
A
#
# COMPACT_ATOMS: atom_id res chain seq x y z
N MET A 1 -7.78 -14.00 -9.15
CA MET A 1 -7.46 -14.52 -10.52
C MET A 1 -5.96 -14.70 -10.62
N LYS A 2 -5.45 -15.89 -10.95
CA LYS A 2 -3.98 -16.10 -11.04
C LYS A 2 -3.37 -15.38 -12.24
N LEU A 3 -2.18 -14.80 -12.02
CA LEU A 3 -1.39 -14.17 -13.08
C LEU A 3 -0.97 -15.23 -14.10
N PRO A 4 -1.19 -15.02 -15.40
CA PRO A 4 -0.68 -15.93 -16.44
C PRO A 4 0.86 -15.97 -16.42
N GLU A 5 1.47 -17.15 -16.65
CA GLU A 5 2.93 -17.33 -16.61
C GLU A 5 3.70 -16.41 -17.58
N SER A 6 3.06 -16.05 -18.71
CA SER A 6 3.62 -15.14 -19.70
C SER A 6 3.62 -13.67 -19.25
N VAL A 7 2.84 -13.31 -18.21
CA VAL A 7 2.70 -11.93 -17.75
C VAL A 7 3.60 -11.71 -16.54
N LYS A 8 4.47 -10.72 -16.61
CA LYS A 8 5.34 -10.34 -15.50
C LYS A 8 4.57 -9.54 -14.47
N PRO A 9 4.74 -9.85 -13.16
CA PRO A 9 3.98 -9.20 -12.10
C PRO A 9 4.33 -7.72 -11.98
N THR A 10 3.32 -6.90 -11.73
CA THR A 10 3.49 -5.48 -11.38
C THR A 10 3.06 -5.27 -9.92
N TYR A 11 3.94 -4.67 -9.13
CA TYR A 11 3.73 -4.31 -7.74
C TYR A 11 3.52 -2.80 -7.65
N GLY A 12 2.37 -2.39 -7.14
CA GLY A 12 1.99 -0.98 -7.02
C GLY A 12 2.23 -0.42 -5.63
N PHE A 13 2.80 0.78 -5.57
CA PHE A 13 3.02 1.55 -4.34
C PHE A 13 2.19 2.83 -4.45
N VAL A 14 1.01 2.81 -3.83
CA VAL A 14 -0.03 3.83 -4.01
C VAL A 14 0.05 4.84 -2.89
N THR A 15 0.57 6.02 -3.16
CA THR A 15 0.66 7.15 -2.23
C THR A 15 0.85 8.47 -2.98
N LYS A 16 0.43 9.59 -2.38
CA LYS A 16 0.76 10.95 -2.87
C LYS A 16 2.21 11.32 -2.52
N ASP A 17 2.77 10.70 -1.49
CA ASP A 17 4.13 10.96 -1.01
C ASP A 17 5.16 10.15 -1.80
N ARG A 18 5.97 10.87 -2.58
CA ARG A 18 7.00 10.29 -3.44
C ARG A 18 8.14 9.65 -2.66
N GLU A 19 8.59 10.27 -1.58
CA GLU A 19 9.71 9.77 -0.79
C GLU A 19 9.29 8.53 0.00
N TYR A 20 8.06 8.50 0.51
CA TYR A 20 7.50 7.32 1.13
C TYR A 20 7.34 6.16 0.13
N ALA A 21 6.86 6.44 -1.09
CA ALA A 21 6.82 5.43 -2.15
C ALA A 21 8.20 4.83 -2.42
N LYS A 22 9.22 5.70 -2.53
CA LYS A 22 10.61 5.26 -2.74
C LYS A 22 11.11 4.41 -1.59
N TYR A 23 10.85 4.79 -0.35
CA TYR A 23 11.19 4.01 0.85
C TYR A 23 10.59 2.59 0.80
N LEU A 24 9.30 2.48 0.51
CA LEU A 24 8.61 1.19 0.38
C LEU A 24 9.18 0.35 -0.77
N MET A 25 9.40 0.97 -1.94
CA MET A 25 9.99 0.31 -3.11
C MET A 25 11.40 -0.18 -2.84
N ASP A 26 12.22 0.61 -2.14
CA ASP A 26 13.59 0.23 -1.76
C ASP A 26 13.59 -0.92 -0.76
N SER A 27 12.65 -0.97 0.17
CA SER A 27 12.47 -2.09 1.09
C SER A 27 12.21 -3.40 0.32
N VAL A 28 11.24 -3.38 -0.61
CA VAL A 28 10.90 -4.54 -1.44
C VAL A 28 12.06 -4.92 -2.37
N LYS A 29 12.73 -3.95 -2.96
CA LYS A 29 13.96 -4.15 -3.75
C LYS A 29 15.03 -4.89 -2.96
N ASN A 30 15.30 -4.46 -1.72
CA ASN A 30 16.32 -5.07 -0.87
C ASN A 30 15.99 -6.52 -0.48
N GLN A 31 14.71 -6.83 -0.24
CA GLN A 31 14.25 -8.19 -0.02
C GLN A 31 14.47 -9.07 -1.27
N ASN A 32 14.17 -8.55 -2.46
CA ASN A 32 14.39 -9.26 -3.72
C ASN A 32 15.88 -9.46 -4.01
N LYS A 33 16.73 -8.47 -3.74
CA LYS A 33 18.19 -8.58 -3.89
C LYS A 33 18.77 -9.73 -3.07
N LYS A 34 18.30 -9.93 -1.82
CA LYS A 34 18.71 -11.07 -0.98
C LYS A 34 18.41 -12.43 -1.62
N ARG A 35 17.43 -12.49 -2.53
CA ARG A 35 17.03 -13.67 -3.30
C ARG A 35 17.69 -13.74 -4.70
N GLY A 36 18.68 -12.88 -4.98
CA GLY A 36 19.35 -12.80 -6.27
C GLY A 36 18.58 -12.07 -7.39
N ASN A 37 17.42 -11.50 -7.07
CA ASN A 37 16.59 -10.76 -8.03
C ASN A 37 16.92 -9.26 -7.96
N VAL A 38 17.89 -8.85 -8.75
CA VAL A 38 18.43 -7.47 -8.77
C VAL A 38 17.70 -6.58 -9.77
N ILE A 39 17.79 -5.25 -9.58
CA ILE A 39 17.29 -4.27 -10.55
C ILE A 39 18.16 -4.33 -11.82
N ILE A 40 17.50 -4.41 -12.97
CA ILE A 40 18.13 -4.30 -14.29
C ILE A 40 17.81 -2.97 -14.99
N ARG A 41 16.72 -2.30 -14.59
CA ARG A 41 16.35 -0.98 -15.10
C ARG A 41 15.68 -0.15 -14.02
N GLN A 42 16.03 1.13 -13.96
CA GLN A 42 15.40 2.11 -13.07
C GLN A 42 15.01 3.35 -13.86
N ILE A 43 13.77 3.79 -13.64
CA ILE A 43 13.26 5.10 -14.08
C ILE A 43 12.92 5.88 -12.82
N ASN A 44 13.49 7.08 -12.71
CA ASN A 44 13.25 7.98 -11.58
C ASN A 44 13.09 9.40 -12.12
N SER A 45 11.86 9.83 -12.25
CA SER A 45 11.49 11.16 -12.77
C SER A 45 10.54 11.86 -11.78
N ALA A 46 10.29 13.14 -12.01
CA ALA A 46 9.31 13.90 -11.22
C ALA A 46 7.89 13.28 -11.26
N ASN A 47 7.56 12.57 -12.34
CA ASN A 47 6.23 12.03 -12.58
C ASN A 47 6.08 10.53 -12.30
N GLY A 48 7.18 9.81 -12.03
CA GLY A 48 7.13 8.38 -11.81
C GLY A 48 8.44 7.78 -11.32
N ILE A 49 8.31 6.74 -10.52
CA ILE A 49 9.41 5.85 -10.13
C ILE A 49 9.03 4.45 -10.58
N GLU A 50 9.92 3.79 -11.30
CA GLU A 50 9.76 2.41 -11.73
C GLU A 50 11.09 1.66 -11.62
N TYR A 51 11.06 0.47 -11.03
CA TYR A 51 12.17 -0.47 -11.04
C TYR A 51 11.75 -1.75 -11.76
N ILE A 52 12.60 -2.26 -12.65
CA ILE A 52 12.41 -3.55 -13.29
C ILE A 52 13.46 -4.50 -12.75
N LEU A 53 13.02 -5.61 -12.19
CA LEU A 53 13.86 -6.66 -11.62
C LEU A 53 14.28 -7.66 -12.71
N LYS A 54 15.31 -8.46 -12.41
CA LYS A 54 15.88 -9.45 -13.33
C LYS A 54 14.86 -10.48 -13.84
N ASP A 55 13.90 -10.88 -13.01
CA ASP A 55 12.80 -11.78 -13.38
C ASP A 55 11.69 -11.10 -14.20
N GLY A 56 11.80 -9.79 -14.45
CA GLY A 56 10.83 -8.97 -15.14
C GLY A 56 9.74 -8.37 -14.24
N THR A 57 9.76 -8.62 -12.93
CA THR A 57 8.86 -7.95 -11.97
C THR A 57 9.04 -6.44 -12.03
N ARG A 58 7.93 -5.70 -12.07
CA ARG A 58 7.92 -4.24 -12.10
C ARG A 58 7.45 -3.71 -10.75
N LEU A 59 8.22 -2.83 -10.14
CA LEU A 59 7.83 -2.05 -8.97
C LEU A 59 7.51 -0.63 -9.45
N VAL A 60 6.30 -0.15 -9.19
CA VAL A 60 5.82 1.14 -9.76
C VAL A 60 5.19 2.00 -8.68
N TRP A 61 5.67 3.24 -8.56
CA TRP A 61 4.96 4.26 -7.80
C TRP A 61 3.74 4.76 -8.55
N VAL A 62 2.60 4.79 -7.86
CA VAL A 62 1.31 5.18 -8.42
C VAL A 62 0.68 6.27 -7.55
N LYS A 63 0.40 7.41 -8.14
CA LYS A 63 -0.41 8.44 -7.47
C LYS A 63 -1.86 7.97 -7.39
N PRO A 64 -2.53 8.06 -6.20
CA PRO A 64 -3.93 7.67 -6.06
C PRO A 64 -4.83 8.68 -6.78
N ASN A 65 -5.10 8.43 -8.04
CA ASN A 65 -5.97 9.24 -8.89
C ASN A 65 -6.59 8.39 -10.01
N LYS A 66 -7.48 9.00 -10.80
CA LYS A 66 -8.21 8.32 -11.89
C LYS A 66 -7.31 7.71 -12.98
N TYR A 67 -6.09 8.16 -13.13
CA TYR A 67 -5.16 7.64 -14.15
C TYR A 67 -4.52 6.31 -13.76
N ALA A 68 -4.67 5.87 -12.51
CA ALA A 68 -4.20 4.55 -12.07
C ALA A 68 -4.99 3.37 -12.67
N LYS A 69 -6.13 3.60 -13.35
CA LYS A 69 -6.97 2.56 -13.99
C LYS A 69 -6.25 1.69 -15.03
N GLY A 70 -5.15 2.17 -15.61
CA GLY A 70 -4.40 1.43 -16.63
C GLY A 70 -3.55 0.28 -16.10
N TYR A 71 -3.31 0.22 -14.81
CA TYR A 71 -2.46 -0.80 -14.20
C TYR A 71 -3.21 -2.12 -13.95
N ARG A 72 -2.42 -3.19 -13.80
CA ARG A 72 -2.88 -4.54 -13.42
C ARG A 72 -1.89 -5.06 -12.38
N PHE A 73 -2.29 -4.97 -11.11
CA PHE A 73 -1.39 -5.27 -10.00
C PHE A 73 -1.53 -6.71 -9.53
N ALA A 74 -0.37 -7.32 -9.23
CA ALA A 74 -0.24 -8.59 -8.53
C ALA A 74 0.03 -8.39 -7.04
N LYS A 75 0.56 -7.23 -6.64
CA LYS A 75 0.70 -6.81 -5.23
C LYS A 75 0.50 -5.31 -5.11
N LEU A 76 -0.05 -4.88 -3.97
CA LEU A 76 -0.30 -3.47 -3.67
C LEU A 76 0.14 -3.10 -2.26
N TRP A 77 0.76 -1.94 -2.14
CA TRP A 77 0.93 -1.20 -0.90
C TRP A 77 0.15 0.10 -1.04
N ILE A 78 -0.84 0.31 -0.20
CA ILE A 78 -1.77 1.44 -0.29
C ILE A 78 -1.61 2.29 0.96
N ASP A 79 -1.11 3.51 0.77
CA ASP A 79 -1.08 4.50 1.83
C ASP A 79 -2.50 5.03 2.09
N PHE A 80 -3.09 4.58 3.18
CA PHE A 80 -4.48 4.90 3.49
C PHE A 80 -4.69 6.38 3.87
N VAL A 81 -3.65 7.07 4.28
CA VAL A 81 -3.70 8.50 4.63
C VAL A 81 -3.90 9.34 3.36
N THR A 82 -3.19 9.01 2.29
CA THR A 82 -3.20 9.80 1.07
C THR A 82 -4.12 9.28 -0.04
N CYS A 83 -4.71 8.09 0.12
CA CYS A 83 -5.63 7.48 -0.83
C CYS A 83 -7.08 7.65 -0.37
N ASP A 84 -7.86 8.46 -1.06
CA ASP A 84 -9.28 8.68 -0.77
C ASP A 84 -10.10 7.40 -1.00
N LEU A 85 -11.18 7.20 -0.21
CA LEU A 85 -12.01 5.99 -0.28
C LEU A 85 -12.62 5.77 -1.67
N GLU A 86 -13.09 6.83 -2.32
CA GLU A 86 -13.65 6.77 -3.67
C GLU A 86 -12.62 6.28 -4.70
N ILE A 87 -11.39 6.80 -4.65
CA ILE A 87 -10.30 6.38 -5.53
C ILE A 87 -9.88 4.92 -5.22
N LEU A 88 -9.84 4.57 -3.93
CA LEU A 88 -9.57 3.21 -3.51
C LEU A 88 -10.56 2.21 -4.13
N GLN A 89 -11.86 2.47 -3.98
CA GLN A 89 -12.94 1.59 -4.44
C GLN A 89 -13.06 1.52 -5.96
N ASN A 90 -12.99 2.67 -6.65
CA ASN A 90 -13.34 2.78 -8.06
C ASN A 90 -12.14 2.67 -9.01
N VAL A 91 -10.92 2.80 -8.49
CA VAL A 91 -9.70 2.84 -9.31
C VAL A 91 -8.65 1.83 -8.87
N ILE A 92 -8.24 1.87 -7.60
CA ILE A 92 -7.08 1.12 -7.13
C ILE A 92 -7.41 -0.36 -6.98
N LEU A 93 -8.44 -0.72 -6.21
CA LEU A 93 -8.82 -2.12 -6.00
C LEU A 93 -9.28 -2.82 -7.28
N PRO A 94 -10.05 -2.18 -8.19
CA PRO A 94 -10.33 -2.77 -9.49
C PRO A 94 -9.09 -3.02 -10.37
N SER A 95 -7.97 -2.35 -10.09
CA SER A 95 -6.69 -2.59 -10.78
C SER A 95 -5.89 -3.76 -10.18
N ALA A 96 -6.28 -4.26 -9.01
CA ALA A 96 -5.63 -5.37 -8.29
C ALA A 96 -6.11 -6.76 -8.75
N ILE A 97 -6.36 -6.94 -10.05
CA ILE A 97 -7.02 -8.15 -10.59
C ILE A 97 -6.22 -9.44 -10.41
N PHE A 98 -4.92 -9.34 -10.19
CA PHE A 98 -4.02 -10.48 -9.96
C PHE A 98 -3.55 -10.58 -8.51
N ALA A 99 -3.96 -9.66 -7.63
CA ALA A 99 -3.65 -9.69 -6.22
C ALA A 99 -4.71 -10.49 -5.45
N ASP A 100 -4.28 -11.38 -4.59
CA ASP A 100 -5.13 -11.94 -3.54
C ASP A 100 -5.18 -10.96 -2.35
N LYS A 101 -6.11 -11.14 -1.40
CA LYS A 101 -6.24 -10.23 -0.24
C LYS A 101 -4.93 -10.07 0.54
N GLU A 102 -4.15 -11.14 0.66
CA GLU A 102 -2.86 -11.17 1.35
C GLU A 102 -1.77 -10.35 0.63
N ASP A 103 -1.94 -10.11 -0.66
CA ASP A 103 -1.05 -9.32 -1.49
C ASP A 103 -1.38 -7.81 -1.49
N ILE A 104 -2.48 -7.42 -0.83
CA ILE A 104 -2.88 -6.03 -0.64
C ILE A 104 -2.55 -5.62 0.78
N LYS A 105 -1.63 -4.68 0.92
CA LYS A 105 -1.19 -4.15 2.22
C LYS A 105 -1.59 -2.70 2.36
N ILE A 106 -2.28 -2.39 3.43
CA ILE A 106 -2.51 -0.99 3.84
C ILE A 106 -1.33 -0.56 4.69
N VAL A 107 -0.76 0.58 4.33
CA VAL A 107 0.40 1.18 4.99
C VAL A 107 0.10 2.63 5.34
N GLN A 108 0.84 3.18 6.30
CA GLN A 108 0.71 4.56 6.72
C GLN A 108 2.02 5.29 6.45
N SER A 109 1.95 6.41 5.72
CA SER A 109 3.07 7.33 5.61
C SER A 109 3.33 8.02 6.96
N ASN A 110 4.61 8.23 7.30
CA ASN A 110 5.07 8.73 8.61
C ASN A 110 4.72 10.21 8.93
N ASN A 111 3.71 10.76 8.32
CA ASN A 111 3.15 12.01 8.78
C ASN A 111 2.31 11.70 10.02
N GLN A 112 2.94 11.73 11.19
CA GLN A 112 2.24 11.75 12.48
C GLN A 112 1.19 12.87 12.41
N LYS A 113 -0.04 12.47 12.21
CA LYS A 113 -1.19 13.36 12.20
C LYS A 113 -2.18 12.74 13.18
N ASP A 114 -2.52 13.51 14.16
CA ASP A 114 -3.65 13.17 15.03
C ASP A 114 -4.89 13.07 14.15
N PHE A 115 -5.63 12.01 14.27
CA PHE A 115 -6.86 11.82 13.50
C PHE A 115 -8.04 12.36 14.30
N SER A 116 -8.83 13.23 13.67
CA SER A 116 -10.17 13.49 14.17
C SER A 116 -11.01 12.21 14.11
N LEU A 117 -12.08 12.15 14.92
CA LEU A 117 -13.00 11.00 14.90
C LEU A 117 -13.54 10.70 13.48
N PHE A 118 -13.82 11.73 12.69
CA PHE A 118 -14.28 11.55 11.31
C PHE A 118 -13.20 10.94 10.41
N GLU A 119 -11.96 11.40 10.51
CA GLU A 119 -10.83 10.83 9.76
C GLU A 119 -10.59 9.37 10.17
N LEU A 120 -10.65 9.07 11.47
CA LEU A 120 -10.55 7.68 11.95
C LEU A 120 -11.63 6.78 11.35
N ILE A 121 -12.90 7.23 11.34
CA ILE A 121 -14.01 6.48 10.74
C ILE A 121 -13.74 6.23 9.25
N GLU A 122 -13.28 7.24 8.50
CA GLU A 122 -12.96 7.08 7.08
C GLU A 122 -11.79 6.09 6.86
N HIS A 123 -10.80 6.10 7.72
CA HIS A 123 -9.71 5.13 7.65
C HIS A 123 -10.18 3.70 7.96
N LEU A 124 -10.98 3.52 9.00
CA LEU A 124 -11.56 2.21 9.33
C LEU A 124 -12.46 1.67 8.21
N LYS A 125 -13.21 2.51 7.51
CA LYS A 125 -13.97 2.11 6.31
C LYS A 125 -13.06 1.58 5.20
N LYS A 126 -11.89 2.18 4.98
CA LYS A 126 -10.91 1.69 3.99
C LYS A 126 -10.39 0.30 4.36
N PHE A 127 -10.05 0.09 5.65
CA PHE A 127 -9.64 -1.23 6.14
C PHE A 127 -10.76 -2.26 5.97
N ALA A 128 -11.97 -1.95 6.40
CA ALA A 128 -13.13 -2.83 6.24
C ALA A 128 -13.41 -3.17 4.77
N TYR A 129 -13.21 -2.23 3.87
CA TYR A 129 -13.41 -2.46 2.44
C TYR A 129 -12.37 -3.43 1.86
N VAL A 130 -11.11 -3.33 2.28
CA VAL A 130 -10.01 -4.18 1.77
C VAL A 130 -10.04 -5.57 2.40
N TYR A 131 -10.18 -5.64 3.72
CA TYR A 131 -10.02 -6.88 4.48
C TYR A 131 -11.35 -7.54 4.88
N GLY A 132 -12.47 -6.82 4.78
CA GLY A 132 -13.78 -7.26 5.25
C GLY A 132 -14.00 -6.94 6.73
N ASP A 133 -14.79 -7.77 7.40
CA ASP A 133 -15.06 -7.61 8.84
C ASP A 133 -13.83 -8.08 9.64
N VAL A 134 -13.09 -7.12 10.16
CA VAL A 134 -11.86 -7.33 10.94
C VAL A 134 -12.04 -6.87 12.38
N LYS A 135 -11.39 -7.56 13.29
CA LYS A 135 -11.39 -7.14 14.70
C LYS A 135 -10.53 -5.90 14.87
N VAL A 136 -11.05 -4.93 15.60
CA VAL A 136 -10.31 -3.73 15.99
C VAL A 136 -9.86 -3.91 17.44
N LYS A 137 -8.57 -3.81 17.66
CA LYS A 137 -7.98 -3.90 19.00
C LYS A 137 -7.25 -2.61 19.35
N LYS A 138 -7.33 -2.24 20.62
CA LYS A 138 -6.47 -1.21 21.20
C LYS A 138 -5.06 -1.78 21.37
N SER A 139 -4.03 -1.00 21.05
CA SER A 139 -2.66 -1.35 21.41
C SER A 139 -2.49 -1.25 22.94
N ASP A 140 -1.90 -2.26 23.55
CA ASP A 140 -1.58 -2.27 24.99
C ASP A 140 -0.28 -1.52 25.32
N GLY A 141 0.23 -0.69 24.42
CA GLY A 141 1.43 0.12 24.65
C GLY A 141 1.17 1.25 25.66
N ASP A 142 2.14 1.50 26.53
CA ASP A 142 2.17 2.65 27.47
C ASP A 142 2.38 3.97 26.71
N PHE A 143 1.39 4.39 25.93
CA PHE A 143 1.38 5.71 25.30
C PHE A 143 0.40 6.60 26.07
N GLY A 144 0.89 7.76 26.52
CA GLY A 144 0.09 8.73 27.27
C GLY A 144 -1.12 9.22 26.48
N GLN A 145 -2.08 9.64 27.22
CA GLN A 145 -3.42 10.19 26.92
C GLN A 145 -3.80 10.50 25.46
N ASP A 146 -4.79 9.81 24.97
CA ASP A 146 -5.99 10.23 24.23
C ASP A 146 -5.91 10.48 22.70
N ASP A 147 -4.76 10.48 22.03
CA ASP A 147 -4.72 10.72 20.60
C ASP A 147 -4.43 9.43 19.80
N VAL A 148 -5.33 9.08 18.88
CA VAL A 148 -5.08 7.99 17.94
C VAL A 148 -4.03 8.44 16.93
N THR A 149 -2.81 7.95 17.07
CA THR A 149 -1.68 8.34 16.22
C THR A 149 -1.29 7.29 15.19
N LEU A 150 -1.72 6.05 15.40
CA LEU A 150 -1.32 4.93 14.56
C LEU A 150 -2.47 3.94 14.34
N ILE A 151 -2.69 3.56 13.10
CA ILE A 151 -3.57 2.46 12.71
C ILE A 151 -2.79 1.54 11.79
N PHE A 152 -2.72 0.25 12.11
CA PHE A 152 -2.06 -0.73 11.24
C PHE A 152 -2.77 -2.08 11.31
N GLU A 153 -2.60 -2.87 10.24
CA GLU A 153 -3.07 -4.25 10.20
C GLU A 153 -1.96 -5.18 10.67
N CYS A 154 -2.32 -6.11 11.57
CA CYS A 154 -1.43 -7.16 12.03
C CYS A 154 -2.21 -8.47 12.20
N ASN A 155 -1.82 -9.50 11.43
CA ASN A 155 -2.42 -10.85 11.52
C ASN A 155 -3.95 -10.89 11.38
N GLY A 156 -4.52 -10.06 10.49
CA GLY A 156 -5.96 -9.98 10.25
C GLY A 156 -6.73 -9.17 11.30
N GLU A 157 -6.03 -8.42 12.13
CA GLU A 157 -6.61 -7.50 13.13
C GLU A 157 -6.15 -6.08 12.84
N ILE A 158 -7.01 -5.11 13.09
CA ILE A 158 -6.65 -3.68 13.06
C ILE A 158 -6.24 -3.26 14.46
N ILE A 159 -5.03 -2.74 14.57
CA ILE A 159 -4.48 -2.22 15.82
C ILE A 159 -4.57 -0.71 15.79
N ILE A 160 -5.15 -0.13 16.84
CA ILE A 160 -5.21 1.31 17.07
C ILE A 160 -4.23 1.64 18.19
N GLY A 161 -3.18 2.42 17.85
CA GLY A 161 -2.22 2.96 18.80
C GLY A 161 -2.57 4.40 19.18
N TYR A 162 -2.21 4.82 20.39
CA TYR A 162 -2.37 6.17 20.93
C TYR A 162 -1.03 6.85 21.01
#